data_60fd79f4481df39ab2e85f808de57b6f
#
_entry.id   60fd79f4481df39ab2e85f808de57b6f
#
_cell.length_a   1.000
_cell.length_b   1.000
_cell.length_c   1.000
_cell.angle_alpha   90.00
_cell.angle_beta   90.00
_cell.angle_gamma   90.00
#
_symmetry.space_group_name_H-M   'P 1'
#
loop_
_entity.id
_entity.type
_entity.pdbx_description
1 polymer ?
#
loop_
_entity_poly.entity_id
_entity_poly.type
_entity_poly.pdbx_seq_one_letter_code
_entity_poly.pdbx_strand_id
1 'polypeptide(L)'
;MCVNDLIVQGAKPIFFLDYIAVNSLKLNKVKKILAGIVRGCKLAECALIGGETAEMPGTYEKNKFDLAGFAVGVVEKKNLLIKNKIKLNDVVLAIPSSGLHSNGFSLIRHILRKKSNLILTSNIKKELIMPTKIYVKELNKLNKKKLINGCANITGGGLINNLKRVIPDKFCLNINFSKIKTIGSVQW
;
A
#
# COMPACT_ATOMS: atom_id res chain seq x y z
N MET A 1 -1.81 2.72 -1.14
CA MET A 1 -1.01 2.78 0.11
C MET A 1 -1.73 3.59 1.19
N CYS A 2 -1.95 4.91 1.03
CA CYS A 2 -2.51 5.79 2.06
C CYS A 2 -3.78 5.25 2.75
N VAL A 3 -4.78 4.79 1.99
CA VAL A 3 -6.02 4.26 2.57
C VAL A 3 -5.82 2.92 3.31
N ASN A 4 -4.80 2.14 2.92
CA ASN A 4 -4.43 0.92 3.64
C ASN A 4 -3.84 1.24 5.01
N ASP A 5 -3.07 2.34 5.14
CA ASP A 5 -2.53 2.78 6.43
C ASP A 5 -3.64 3.28 7.37
N LEU A 6 -4.72 3.84 6.84
CA LEU A 6 -5.89 4.20 7.64
C LEU A 6 -6.67 2.98 8.12
N ILE A 7 -6.98 2.06 7.23
CA ILE A 7 -7.84 0.92 7.57
C ILE A 7 -7.19 -0.07 8.55
N VAL A 8 -5.86 -0.19 8.57
CA VAL A 8 -5.16 -1.03 9.55
C VAL A 8 -5.24 -0.47 10.97
N GLN A 9 -5.56 0.82 11.12
CA GLN A 9 -5.88 1.45 12.40
C GLN A 9 -7.37 1.30 12.76
N GLY A 10 -8.18 0.72 11.89
CA GLY A 10 -9.63 0.64 12.01
C GLY A 10 -10.36 1.87 11.48
N ALA A 11 -9.64 2.84 10.91
CA ALA A 11 -10.24 4.07 10.40
C ALA A 11 -10.85 3.84 9.01
N LYS A 12 -12.09 4.30 8.83
CA LYS A 12 -12.74 4.35 7.52
C LYS A 12 -12.24 5.56 6.76
N PRO A 13 -11.63 5.41 5.56
CA PRO A 13 -11.29 6.54 4.71
C PRO A 13 -12.54 7.36 4.37
N ILE A 14 -12.43 8.70 4.41
CA ILE A 14 -13.52 9.61 4.04
C ILE A 14 -13.16 10.37 2.78
N PHE A 15 -11.97 10.93 2.71
CA PHE A 15 -11.53 11.68 1.54
C PHE A 15 -10.04 11.52 1.27
N PHE A 16 -9.69 11.85 0.05
CA PHE A 16 -8.34 11.79 -0.51
C PHE A 16 -8.03 13.10 -1.24
N LEU A 17 -6.80 13.54 -1.13
CA LEU A 17 -6.22 14.63 -1.90
C LEU A 17 -4.98 14.10 -2.63
N ASP A 18 -4.79 14.54 -3.86
CA ASP A 18 -3.62 14.18 -4.65
C ASP A 18 -2.67 15.37 -4.85
N TYR A 19 -1.42 15.05 -5.10
CA TYR A 19 -0.41 15.99 -5.58
C TYR A 19 0.29 15.37 -6.78
N ILE A 20 0.28 16.08 -7.89
CA ILE A 20 0.90 15.66 -9.14
C ILE A 20 1.97 16.69 -9.51
N ALA A 21 3.24 16.29 -9.48
CA ALA A 21 4.35 17.13 -9.92
C ALA A 21 4.93 16.59 -11.22
N VAL A 22 5.07 17.45 -12.23
CA VAL A 22 5.52 17.08 -13.58
C VAL A 22 6.57 18.06 -14.10
N ASN A 23 7.44 17.61 -15.00
CA ASN A 23 8.33 18.53 -15.73
C ASN A 23 7.55 19.45 -16.65
N SER A 24 6.61 18.90 -17.43
CA SER A 24 5.71 19.64 -18.30
C SER A 24 4.33 19.01 -18.34
N LEU A 25 3.32 19.85 -18.30
CA LEU A 25 1.93 19.42 -18.22
C LEU A 25 1.47 18.90 -19.58
N LYS A 26 1.15 17.60 -19.62
CA LYS A 26 0.58 16.95 -20.80
C LYS A 26 -0.80 16.43 -20.45
N LEU A 27 -1.84 17.10 -20.92
CA LEU A 27 -3.24 16.86 -20.57
C LEU A 27 -3.63 15.37 -20.64
N ASN A 28 -3.22 14.66 -21.71
CA ASN A 28 -3.53 13.24 -21.86
C ASN A 28 -2.86 12.33 -20.80
N LYS A 29 -1.67 12.71 -20.31
CA LYS A 29 -1.01 11.97 -19.22
C LYS A 29 -1.70 12.24 -17.90
N VAL A 30 -1.97 13.50 -17.57
CA VAL A 30 -2.63 13.90 -16.32
C VAL A 30 -4.03 13.29 -16.25
N LYS A 31 -4.81 13.29 -17.33
CA LYS A 31 -6.12 12.61 -17.39
C LYS A 31 -6.01 11.13 -17.04
N LYS A 32 -5.00 10.40 -17.54
CA LYS A 32 -4.80 8.97 -17.21
C LYS A 32 -4.43 8.76 -15.74
N ILE A 33 -3.59 9.64 -15.19
CA ILE A 33 -3.20 9.59 -13.76
C ILE A 33 -4.43 9.82 -12.89
N LEU A 34 -5.19 10.90 -13.14
CA LEU A 34 -6.41 11.23 -12.42
C LEU A 34 -7.46 10.11 -12.52
N ALA A 35 -7.63 9.51 -13.69
CA ALA A 35 -8.53 8.36 -13.84
C ALA A 35 -8.13 7.18 -12.94
N GLY A 36 -6.81 6.94 -12.79
CA GLY A 36 -6.28 5.94 -11.86
C GLY A 36 -6.58 6.29 -10.39
N ILE A 37 -6.37 7.55 -10.00
CA ILE A 37 -6.65 8.06 -8.65
C ILE A 37 -8.15 7.93 -8.34
N VAL A 38 -9.02 8.38 -9.24
CA VAL A 38 -10.48 8.27 -9.10
C VAL A 38 -10.92 6.82 -8.93
N ARG A 39 -10.34 5.90 -9.73
CA ARG A 39 -10.62 4.47 -9.59
C ARG A 39 -10.18 3.95 -8.22
N GLY A 40 -9.01 4.36 -7.73
CA GLY A 40 -8.51 4.02 -6.39
C GLY A 40 -9.45 4.52 -5.29
N CYS A 41 -9.90 5.77 -5.37
CA CYS A 41 -10.85 6.36 -4.42
C CYS A 41 -12.19 5.62 -4.42
N LYS A 42 -12.73 5.25 -5.60
CA LYS A 42 -13.95 4.41 -5.71
C LYS A 42 -13.78 3.05 -5.03
N LEU A 43 -12.64 2.39 -5.23
CA LEU A 43 -12.35 1.10 -4.58
C LEU A 43 -12.20 1.24 -3.06
N ALA A 44 -11.66 2.36 -2.59
CA ALA A 44 -11.49 2.68 -1.18
C ALA A 44 -12.74 3.26 -0.51
N GLU A 45 -13.82 3.51 -1.28
CA GLU A 45 -15.06 4.14 -0.80
C GLU A 45 -14.81 5.51 -0.13
N CYS A 46 -13.87 6.29 -0.69
CA CYS A 46 -13.59 7.65 -0.23
C CYS A 46 -13.75 8.67 -1.37
N ALA A 47 -14.00 9.92 -1.02
CA ALA A 47 -14.15 11.00 -2.00
C ALA A 47 -12.78 11.56 -2.40
N LEU A 48 -12.55 11.80 -3.69
CA LEU A 48 -11.48 12.69 -4.14
C LEU A 48 -12.03 14.12 -4.06
N ILE A 49 -11.54 14.92 -3.10
CA ILE A 49 -12.09 16.26 -2.83
C ILE A 49 -11.25 17.40 -3.39
N GLY A 50 -10.05 17.11 -3.84
CA GLY A 50 -9.13 18.10 -4.40
C GLY A 50 -7.72 17.57 -4.50
N GLY A 51 -6.80 18.47 -4.77
CA GLY A 51 -5.40 18.21 -4.90
C GLY A 51 -4.67 19.38 -5.54
N GLU A 52 -3.43 19.17 -5.94
CA GLU A 52 -2.61 20.17 -6.59
C GLU A 52 -1.84 19.55 -7.76
N THR A 53 -1.70 20.29 -8.85
CA THR A 53 -0.85 19.90 -9.98
C THR A 53 0.19 20.97 -10.22
N ALA A 54 1.47 20.62 -10.03
CA ALA A 54 2.57 21.54 -10.20
C ALA A 54 3.39 21.21 -11.46
N GLU A 55 3.60 22.20 -12.32
CA GLU A 55 4.55 22.14 -13.42
C GLU A 55 5.89 22.72 -12.97
N MET A 56 6.94 21.90 -12.98
CA MET A 56 8.25 22.23 -12.42
C MET A 56 9.37 21.90 -13.42
N PRO A 57 9.51 22.71 -14.50
CA PRO A 57 10.60 22.53 -15.46
C PRO A 57 11.94 22.79 -14.76
N GLY A 58 12.93 21.93 -15.04
CA GLY A 58 14.23 22.00 -14.40
C GLY A 58 14.36 21.21 -13.09
N THR A 59 13.26 20.97 -12.35
CA THR A 59 13.23 20.11 -11.16
C THR A 59 13.08 18.64 -11.54
N TYR A 60 12.19 18.36 -12.48
CA TYR A 60 11.99 17.01 -12.99
C TYR A 60 12.55 16.88 -14.41
N GLU A 61 13.16 15.74 -14.71
CA GLU A 61 13.58 15.41 -16.07
C GLU A 61 12.36 15.29 -17.01
N LYS A 62 12.62 15.47 -18.30
CA LYS A 62 11.58 15.33 -19.34
C LYS A 62 10.84 13.98 -19.21
N ASN A 63 9.52 14.03 -19.21
CA ASN A 63 8.60 12.89 -19.01
C ASN A 63 8.62 12.22 -17.62
N LYS A 64 9.38 12.69 -16.67
CA LYS A 64 9.28 12.27 -15.27
C LYS A 64 8.14 13.00 -14.58
N PHE A 65 7.60 12.37 -13.57
CA PHE A 65 6.56 12.93 -12.71
C PHE A 65 6.64 12.25 -11.33
N ASP A 66 6.08 12.92 -10.35
CA ASP A 66 5.92 12.39 -9.01
C ASP A 66 4.47 12.48 -8.57
N LEU A 67 4.05 11.55 -7.74
CA LEU A 67 2.70 11.47 -7.19
C LEU A 67 2.76 11.29 -5.68
N ALA A 68 2.07 12.15 -4.97
CA ALA A 68 1.82 11.97 -3.55
C ALA A 68 0.31 11.94 -3.28
N GLY A 69 -0.07 11.30 -2.20
CA GLY A 69 -1.47 11.21 -1.79
C GLY A 69 -1.62 11.43 -0.30
N PHE A 70 -2.70 12.10 0.08
CA PHE A 70 -3.08 12.32 1.45
C PHE A 70 -4.50 11.79 1.66
N ALA A 71 -4.66 10.92 2.64
CA ALA A 71 -5.96 10.35 2.96
C ALA A 71 -6.33 10.70 4.39
N VAL A 72 -7.58 11.05 4.61
CA VAL A 72 -8.15 11.26 5.94
C VAL A 72 -9.22 10.23 6.18
N GLY A 73 -9.20 9.66 7.38
CA GLY A 73 -10.18 8.68 7.81
C GLY A 73 -10.64 8.97 9.23
N VAL A 74 -11.75 8.34 9.61
CA VAL A 74 -12.33 8.46 10.96
C VAL A 74 -12.52 7.09 11.56
N VAL A 75 -12.36 7.04 12.88
CA VAL A 75 -12.63 5.86 13.69
C VAL A 75 -13.13 6.29 15.07
N GLU A 76 -14.14 5.60 15.57
CA GLU A 76 -14.54 5.73 16.96
C GLU A 76 -13.42 5.22 17.88
N LYS A 77 -13.07 5.97 18.93
CA LYS A 77 -11.98 5.61 19.86
C LYS A 77 -12.05 4.16 20.34
N LYS A 78 -13.27 3.67 20.63
CA LYS A 78 -13.50 2.27 21.05
C LYS A 78 -13.19 1.22 19.98
N ASN A 79 -13.22 1.61 18.69
CA ASN A 79 -12.99 0.73 17.54
C ASN A 79 -11.56 0.81 16.99
N LEU A 80 -10.74 1.72 17.52
CA LEU A 80 -9.34 1.86 17.12
C LEU A 80 -8.58 0.54 17.35
N LEU A 81 -7.88 0.06 16.34
CA LEU A 81 -7.04 -1.15 16.44
C LEU A 81 -5.69 -0.79 17.08
N ILE A 82 -5.53 -1.10 18.35
CA ILE A 82 -4.35 -0.79 19.16
C ILE A 82 -3.76 -2.05 19.76
N LYS A 83 -2.46 -2.01 20.08
CA LYS A 83 -1.70 -3.14 20.67
C LYS A 83 -2.46 -3.84 21.81
N ASN A 84 -3.11 -3.08 22.69
CA ASN A 84 -3.75 -3.62 23.89
C ASN A 84 -4.99 -4.50 23.61
N LYS A 85 -5.50 -4.52 22.38
CA LYS A 85 -6.62 -5.40 21.99
C LYS A 85 -6.16 -6.81 21.61
N ILE A 86 -4.87 -6.97 21.28
CA ILE A 86 -4.30 -8.26 20.90
C ILE A 86 -4.13 -9.12 22.15
N LYS A 87 -4.59 -10.36 22.07
CA LYS A 87 -4.60 -11.32 23.16
C LYS A 87 -3.68 -12.51 22.87
N LEU A 88 -3.29 -13.21 23.93
CA LEU A 88 -2.64 -14.50 23.79
C LEU A 88 -3.57 -15.47 23.05
N ASN A 89 -3.01 -16.26 22.17
CA ASN A 89 -3.71 -17.20 21.28
C ASN A 89 -4.55 -16.56 20.16
N ASP A 90 -4.46 -15.26 19.92
CA ASP A 90 -5.00 -14.68 18.70
C ASP A 90 -4.31 -15.31 17.47
N VAL A 91 -5.12 -15.65 16.48
CA VAL A 91 -4.62 -16.24 15.22
C VAL A 91 -4.15 -15.15 14.28
N VAL A 92 -2.95 -15.32 13.73
CA VAL A 92 -2.40 -14.40 12.73
C VAL A 92 -2.77 -14.86 11.33
N LEU A 93 -3.46 -14.00 10.58
CA LEU A 93 -3.83 -14.24 9.20
C LEU A 93 -3.03 -13.32 8.29
N ALA A 94 -2.46 -13.88 7.22
CA ALA A 94 -1.81 -13.13 6.18
C ALA A 94 -2.74 -12.95 4.98
N ILE A 95 -2.93 -11.71 4.55
CA ILE A 95 -3.66 -11.39 3.32
C ILE A 95 -2.64 -11.12 2.23
N PRO A 96 -2.68 -11.84 1.08
CA PRO A 96 -1.67 -11.71 0.04
C PRO A 96 -1.74 -10.33 -0.64
N SER A 97 -0.57 -9.84 -1.04
CA SER A 97 -0.46 -8.67 -1.92
C SER A 97 -0.83 -9.01 -3.37
N SER A 98 -0.99 -8.01 -4.22
CA SER A 98 -1.13 -8.18 -5.67
C SER A 98 0.21 -8.16 -6.42
N GLY A 99 1.31 -7.93 -5.72
CA GLY A 99 2.66 -7.78 -6.25
C GLY A 99 3.52 -6.97 -5.28
N LEU A 100 4.50 -6.24 -5.79
CA LEU A 100 5.42 -5.41 -4.98
C LEU A 100 4.72 -4.26 -4.26
N HIS A 101 3.54 -3.86 -4.74
CA HIS A 101 2.88 -2.63 -4.32
C HIS A 101 3.80 -1.42 -4.55
N SER A 102 4.08 -0.62 -3.51
CA SER A 102 4.93 0.58 -3.64
C SER A 102 6.32 0.42 -3.02
N ASN A 103 6.68 -0.78 -2.57
CA ASN A 103 7.94 -1.04 -1.87
C ASN A 103 8.82 -2.02 -2.64
N GLY A 104 10.16 -1.89 -2.46
CA GLY A 104 11.13 -2.79 -3.08
C GLY A 104 11.63 -2.38 -4.46
N PHE A 105 11.12 -1.31 -5.07
CA PHE A 105 11.55 -0.88 -6.42
C PHE A 105 13.01 -0.44 -6.49
N SER A 106 13.60 0.07 -5.40
CA SER A 106 15.02 0.41 -5.36
C SER A 106 15.90 -0.80 -5.59
N LEU A 107 15.58 -1.93 -4.95
CA LEU A 107 16.29 -3.19 -5.13
C LEU A 107 16.11 -3.71 -6.57
N ILE A 108 14.89 -3.68 -7.09
CA ILE A 108 14.63 -4.12 -8.47
C ILE A 108 15.41 -3.29 -9.47
N ARG A 109 15.40 -1.96 -9.35
CA ARG A 109 16.20 -1.09 -10.22
C ARG A 109 17.70 -1.39 -10.10
N HIS A 110 18.18 -1.69 -8.90
CA HIS A 110 19.58 -2.08 -8.68
C HIS A 110 19.94 -3.38 -9.39
N ILE A 111 19.08 -4.41 -9.27
CA ILE A 111 19.26 -5.70 -9.95
C ILE A 111 19.25 -5.51 -11.47
N LEU A 112 18.29 -4.76 -12.00
CA LEU A 112 18.18 -4.50 -13.44
C LEU A 112 19.38 -3.73 -13.99
N ARG A 113 19.98 -2.84 -13.21
CA ARG A 113 21.22 -2.13 -13.62
C ARG A 113 22.45 -3.06 -13.60
N LYS A 114 22.57 -3.95 -12.59
CA LYS A 114 23.70 -4.88 -12.48
C LYS A 114 23.67 -6.03 -13.47
N LYS A 115 22.48 -6.50 -13.81
CA LYS A 115 22.28 -7.62 -14.73
C LYS A 115 21.65 -7.13 -16.04
N SER A 116 22.48 -6.44 -16.85
CA SER A 116 22.05 -5.89 -18.17
C SER A 116 21.45 -6.93 -19.12
N ASN A 117 21.80 -8.20 -18.94
CA ASN A 117 21.29 -9.31 -19.76
C ASN A 117 20.02 -9.95 -19.19
N LEU A 118 19.42 -9.38 -18.12
CA LEU A 118 18.19 -9.93 -17.56
C LEU A 118 17.00 -9.65 -18.48
N ILE A 119 16.52 -10.69 -19.14
CA ILE A 119 15.32 -10.59 -19.98
C ILE A 119 14.10 -10.59 -19.08
N LEU A 120 13.46 -9.43 -18.94
CA LEU A 120 12.16 -9.34 -18.25
C LEU A 120 11.07 -9.95 -19.15
N THR A 121 10.54 -11.08 -18.75
CA THR A 121 9.38 -11.68 -19.40
C THR A 121 8.16 -10.76 -19.28
N SER A 122 7.17 -10.92 -20.17
CA SER A 122 5.93 -10.13 -20.12
C SER A 122 5.18 -10.31 -18.78
N ASN A 123 5.26 -11.49 -18.17
CA ASN A 123 4.66 -11.79 -16.88
C ASN A 123 5.33 -11.02 -15.75
N ILE A 124 6.67 -11.03 -15.69
CA ILE A 124 7.42 -10.24 -14.68
C ILE A 124 7.12 -8.75 -14.82
N LYS A 125 7.09 -8.22 -16.06
CA LYS A 125 6.72 -6.81 -16.29
C LYS A 125 5.34 -6.49 -15.77
N LYS A 126 4.35 -7.36 -15.98
CA LYS A 126 2.98 -7.19 -15.46
C LYS A 126 2.95 -7.19 -13.93
N GLU A 127 3.66 -8.14 -13.30
CA GLU A 127 3.74 -8.21 -11.84
C GLU A 127 4.39 -6.96 -11.22
N LEU A 128 5.45 -6.45 -11.83
CA LEU A 128 6.15 -5.25 -11.36
C LEU A 128 5.28 -3.98 -11.38
N ILE A 129 4.34 -3.87 -12.32
CA ILE A 129 3.45 -2.71 -12.45
C ILE A 129 2.04 -2.96 -11.89
N MET A 130 1.81 -4.11 -11.25
CA MET A 130 0.51 -4.42 -10.67
C MET A 130 0.12 -3.35 -9.63
N PRO A 131 -1.07 -2.75 -9.74
CA PRO A 131 -1.53 -1.77 -8.77
C PRO A 131 -1.59 -2.34 -7.36
N THR A 132 -1.26 -1.51 -6.37
CA THR A 132 -1.42 -1.84 -4.96
C THR A 132 -2.86 -2.24 -4.66
N LYS A 133 -3.06 -3.42 -4.08
CA LYS A 133 -4.38 -3.87 -3.65
C LYS A 133 -4.91 -2.97 -2.53
N ILE A 134 -6.17 -2.63 -2.62
CA ILE A 134 -6.89 -1.83 -1.62
C ILE A 134 -7.72 -2.79 -0.77
N TYR A 135 -7.45 -2.84 0.54
CA TYR A 135 -8.06 -3.79 1.48
C TYR A 135 -9.19 -3.19 2.30
N VAL A 136 -9.60 -1.96 1.99
CA VAL A 136 -10.55 -1.18 2.80
C VAL A 136 -11.87 -1.91 3.02
N LYS A 137 -12.46 -2.48 1.98
CA LYS A 137 -13.77 -3.16 2.07
C LYS A 137 -13.73 -4.38 2.97
N GLU A 138 -12.73 -5.23 2.77
CA GLU A 138 -12.56 -6.48 3.49
C GLU A 138 -12.28 -6.21 4.98
N LEU A 139 -11.30 -5.37 5.26
CA LEU A 139 -10.93 -5.05 6.64
C LEU A 139 -12.02 -4.28 7.38
N ASN A 140 -12.73 -3.37 6.70
CA ASN A 140 -13.87 -2.66 7.29
C ASN A 140 -14.99 -3.63 7.70
N LYS A 141 -15.30 -4.65 6.87
CA LYS A 141 -16.28 -5.70 7.22
C LYS A 141 -15.85 -6.49 8.46
N LEU A 142 -14.58 -6.88 8.53
CA LEU A 142 -14.03 -7.62 9.66
C LEU A 142 -14.05 -6.78 10.94
N ASN A 143 -13.64 -5.51 10.85
CA ASN A 143 -13.62 -4.60 11.98
C ASN A 143 -15.02 -4.30 12.52
N LYS A 144 -16.01 -4.06 11.65
CA LYS A 144 -17.42 -3.88 12.04
C LYS A 144 -17.97 -5.10 12.79
N LYS A 145 -17.54 -6.30 12.41
CA LYS A 145 -17.94 -7.55 13.09
C LYS A 145 -17.08 -7.83 14.34
N LYS A 146 -16.13 -6.95 14.68
CA LYS A 146 -15.18 -7.12 15.80
C LYS A 146 -14.39 -8.43 15.73
N LEU A 147 -14.03 -8.86 14.52
CA LEU A 147 -13.30 -10.11 14.29
C LEU A 147 -11.78 -9.92 14.27
N ILE A 148 -11.28 -8.68 14.30
CA ILE A 148 -9.84 -8.35 14.30
C ILE A 148 -9.49 -7.52 15.52
N ASN A 149 -8.38 -7.89 16.18
CA ASN A 149 -7.84 -7.22 17.35
C ASN A 149 -6.67 -6.28 17.00
N GLY A 150 -6.00 -6.55 15.89
CA GLY A 150 -4.90 -5.75 15.36
C GLY A 150 -4.69 -6.01 13.88
N CYS A 151 -4.01 -5.10 13.21
CA CYS A 151 -3.69 -5.22 11.79
C CYS A 151 -2.38 -4.50 11.48
N ALA A 152 -1.54 -5.09 10.64
CA ALA A 152 -0.29 -4.48 10.17
C ALA A 152 -0.27 -4.39 8.66
N ASN A 153 0.02 -3.21 8.12
CA ASN A 153 0.33 -3.02 6.71
C ASN A 153 1.82 -3.30 6.49
N ILE A 154 2.13 -4.34 5.74
CA ILE A 154 3.52 -4.73 5.50
C ILE A 154 4.08 -3.85 4.39
N THR A 155 4.97 -2.92 4.76
CA THR A 155 5.59 -1.92 3.90
C THR A 155 7.13 -1.96 4.04
N GLY A 156 7.80 -0.84 3.91
CA GLY A 156 9.24 -0.74 4.15
C GLY A 156 9.63 -1.28 5.54
N GLY A 157 10.71 -2.05 5.60
CA GLY A 157 11.12 -2.78 6.81
C GLY A 157 10.60 -4.21 6.93
N GLY A 158 9.74 -4.66 5.99
CA GLY A 158 9.28 -6.04 5.89
C GLY A 158 8.39 -6.50 7.05
N LEU A 159 8.21 -7.81 7.15
CA LEU A 159 7.33 -8.43 8.15
C LEU A 159 7.72 -8.07 9.59
N ILE A 160 8.98 -8.25 9.95
CA ILE A 160 9.46 -8.11 11.33
C ILE A 160 9.17 -6.70 11.87
N ASN A 161 9.63 -5.66 11.16
CA ASN A 161 9.49 -4.29 11.64
C ASN A 161 8.05 -3.80 11.69
N ASN A 162 7.21 -4.22 10.73
CA ASN A 162 5.81 -3.81 10.72
C ASN A 162 4.97 -4.56 11.76
N LEU A 163 5.22 -5.84 11.96
CA LEU A 163 4.54 -6.63 12.99
C LEU A 163 4.92 -6.17 14.41
N LYS A 164 6.21 -5.85 14.65
CA LYS A 164 6.67 -5.31 15.94
C LYS A 164 5.94 -4.04 16.38
N ARG A 165 5.47 -3.22 15.43
CA ARG A 165 4.69 -2.00 15.74
C ARG A 165 3.31 -2.32 16.33
N VAL A 166 2.75 -3.47 16.00
CA VAL A 166 1.37 -3.85 16.32
C VAL A 166 1.31 -4.84 17.48
N ILE A 167 2.24 -5.80 17.55
CA ILE A 167 2.27 -6.84 18.59
C ILE A 167 2.71 -6.22 19.91
N PRO A 168 2.01 -6.49 21.05
CA PRO A 168 2.46 -6.09 22.37
C PRO A 168 3.82 -6.70 22.72
N ASP A 169 4.68 -5.95 23.40
CA ASP A 169 6.05 -6.35 23.69
C ASP A 169 6.13 -7.60 24.60
N LYS A 170 5.07 -7.91 25.34
CA LYS A 170 4.93 -9.12 26.18
C LYS A 170 4.60 -10.40 25.39
N PHE A 171 4.32 -10.32 24.10
CA PHE A 171 3.98 -11.45 23.27
C PHE A 171 5.07 -11.76 22.24
N CYS A 172 5.26 -13.04 21.97
CA CYS A 172 6.06 -13.53 20.85
C CYS A 172 5.14 -13.96 19.71
N LEU A 173 5.56 -13.65 18.48
CA LEU A 173 4.88 -14.07 17.28
C LEU A 173 5.64 -15.23 16.63
N ASN A 174 4.98 -16.37 16.49
CA ASN A 174 5.51 -17.49 15.73
C ASN A 174 4.94 -17.49 14.32
N ILE A 175 5.81 -17.29 13.32
CA ILE A 175 5.43 -17.28 11.91
C ILE A 175 6.02 -18.49 11.22
N ASN A 176 5.17 -19.35 10.70
CA ASN A 176 5.60 -20.42 9.83
C ASN A 176 5.65 -19.95 8.36
N PHE A 177 6.85 -19.65 7.89
CA PHE A 177 7.07 -19.16 6.53
C PHE A 177 6.68 -20.16 5.44
N SER A 178 6.71 -21.48 5.71
CA SER A 178 6.29 -22.49 4.74
C SER A 178 4.80 -22.42 4.38
N LYS A 179 4.00 -21.82 5.26
CA LYS A 179 2.56 -21.58 5.03
C LYS A 179 2.24 -20.28 4.29
N ILE A 180 3.24 -19.42 4.10
CA ILE A 180 3.06 -18.16 3.36
C ILE A 180 3.29 -18.43 1.90
N LYS A 181 2.23 -18.35 1.08
CA LYS A 181 2.35 -18.44 -0.37
C LYS A 181 3.01 -17.16 -0.89
N THR A 182 4.16 -17.30 -1.55
CA THR A 182 4.77 -16.22 -2.31
C THR A 182 4.03 -16.03 -3.62
N ILE A 183 3.81 -14.79 -4.02
CA ILE A 183 3.21 -14.45 -5.31
C ILE A 183 4.35 -14.33 -6.32
N GLY A 184 4.22 -15.05 -7.42
CA GLY A 184 5.11 -14.92 -8.57
C GLY A 184 6.46 -15.63 -8.46
N SER A 185 7.23 -15.48 -9.51
CA SER A 185 8.54 -16.11 -9.73
C SER A 185 9.70 -15.43 -9.00
N VAL A 186 9.43 -14.53 -8.06
CA VAL A 186 10.49 -13.92 -7.24
C VAL A 186 10.75 -14.83 -6.04
N GLN A 187 11.46 -15.90 -6.29
CA GLN A 187 12.17 -16.61 -5.22
C GLN A 187 13.44 -15.82 -4.92
N TRP A 188 13.55 -15.36 -3.67
CA TRP A 188 14.74 -14.69 -3.14
C TRP A 188 15.78 -15.71 -2.73
#